data_c7b070c14bd1b5cafdf416713eb3b70b
#
_entry.id   c7b070c14bd1b5cafdf416713eb3b70b
#
_cell.length_a   1.000
_cell.length_b   1.000
_cell.length_c   1.000
_cell.angle_alpha   90.00
_cell.angle_beta   90.00
_cell.angle_gamma   90.00
#
_symmetry.space_group_name_H-M   'P 1'
#
loop_
_entity.id
_entity.type
_entity.pdbx_description
1 polymer ?
#
loop_
_entity_poly.entity_id
_entity_poly.type
_entity_poly.pdbx_seq_one_letter_code
_entity_poly.pdbx_strand_id
1 'polypeptide(L)'
;MGNKVLLIGGSGLVGKAIAAALQKDYQVIATAGHHEPESGYCLPVENPERLLEILERENPDVVVSSIRGNFQAQILFHAELAHWLTGKDKRLLYVSTANVFDGDLSRPRTEEDSPSPESDYGIFKRDCETMFGKSLGNQLIIFRPSTVWDFDCPRVRQLKIHSCSGELHHTHSGIMVNVTYAKQIGTCAKYVLNNNLRGIFHIGTMDTVDYFTFEKMICETLDIKPPKFEVKETSPAVFQAVIPARNDIPDDLQMTVEQVLEALKQQKQH
;
A
#
# COMPACT_ATOMS: atom_id res chain seq x y z
N MET A 1 -2.60 -28.28 4.16
CA MET A 1 -3.44 -27.78 3.06
C MET A 1 -2.72 -26.58 2.47
N GLY A 2 -2.45 -26.55 1.17
CA GLY A 2 -1.72 -25.43 0.57
C GLY A 2 -2.63 -24.20 0.56
N ASN A 3 -2.24 -23.17 1.27
CA ASN A 3 -2.96 -21.90 1.24
C ASN A 3 -2.72 -21.22 -0.11
N LYS A 4 -3.74 -21.12 -0.94
CA LYS A 4 -3.69 -20.46 -2.23
C LYS A 4 -4.07 -18.99 -2.10
N VAL A 5 -3.24 -18.11 -2.65
CA VAL A 5 -3.47 -16.67 -2.67
C VAL A 5 -3.64 -16.20 -4.11
N LEU A 6 -4.75 -15.54 -4.42
CA LEU A 6 -4.91 -14.74 -5.63
C LEU A 6 -4.51 -13.29 -5.32
N LEU A 7 -3.43 -12.83 -5.95
CA LEU A 7 -2.90 -11.47 -5.77
C LEU A 7 -3.26 -10.60 -6.97
N ILE A 8 -4.28 -9.77 -6.81
CA ILE A 8 -4.74 -8.82 -7.83
C ILE A 8 -3.87 -7.58 -7.77
N GLY A 9 -3.22 -7.25 -8.89
CA GLY A 9 -2.25 -6.15 -8.99
C GLY A 9 -0.81 -6.56 -8.62
N GLY A 10 -0.45 -7.82 -8.84
CA GLY A 10 0.88 -8.37 -8.51
C GLY A 10 2.05 -7.71 -9.24
N SER A 11 1.82 -7.02 -10.36
CA SER A 11 2.86 -6.29 -11.10
C SER A 11 3.24 -4.93 -10.50
N GLY A 12 2.42 -4.38 -9.60
CA GLY A 12 2.67 -3.10 -8.93
C GLY A 12 3.72 -3.21 -7.80
N LEU A 13 4.21 -2.06 -7.31
CA LEU A 13 5.20 -1.98 -6.23
C LEU A 13 4.77 -2.77 -4.99
N VAL A 14 3.57 -2.52 -4.49
CA VAL A 14 3.01 -3.18 -3.31
C VAL A 14 2.74 -4.66 -3.58
N GLY A 15 2.15 -4.98 -4.75
CA GLY A 15 1.87 -6.36 -5.14
C GLY A 15 3.14 -7.21 -5.23
N LYS A 16 4.22 -6.71 -5.83
CA LYS A 16 5.52 -7.40 -5.88
C LYS A 16 6.07 -7.69 -4.50
N ALA A 17 6.00 -6.72 -3.57
CA ALA A 17 6.47 -6.89 -2.20
C ALA A 17 5.66 -7.97 -1.44
N ILE A 18 4.34 -7.99 -1.62
CA ILE A 18 3.46 -9.01 -1.03
C ILE A 18 3.75 -10.39 -1.65
N ALA A 19 3.85 -10.49 -2.99
CA ALA A 19 4.19 -11.74 -3.66
C ALA A 19 5.49 -12.34 -3.15
N ALA A 20 6.56 -11.53 -3.08
CA ALA A 20 7.88 -11.96 -2.60
C ALA A 20 7.85 -12.48 -1.16
N ALA A 21 7.03 -11.87 -0.29
CA ALA A 21 6.92 -12.30 1.09
C ALA A 21 6.10 -13.60 1.25
N LEU A 22 5.07 -13.79 0.44
CA LEU A 22 4.13 -14.91 0.57
C LEU A 22 4.56 -16.19 -0.17
N GLN A 23 5.34 -16.09 -1.25
CA GLN A 23 5.66 -17.22 -2.16
C GLN A 23 6.33 -18.42 -1.49
N LYS A 24 6.91 -18.25 -0.29
CA LYS A 24 7.54 -19.37 0.45
C LYS A 24 6.52 -20.21 1.22
N ASP A 25 5.40 -19.63 1.62
CA ASP A 25 4.41 -20.25 2.51
C ASP A 25 3.08 -20.48 1.79
N TYR A 26 2.85 -19.82 0.65
CA TYR A 26 1.60 -19.84 -0.11
C TYR A 26 1.84 -20.13 -1.58
N GLN A 27 0.87 -20.78 -2.22
CA GLN A 27 0.78 -20.78 -3.67
C GLN A 27 0.22 -19.44 -4.13
N VAL A 28 1.09 -18.53 -4.58
CA VAL A 28 0.70 -17.20 -5.03
C VAL A 28 0.43 -17.21 -6.54
N ILE A 29 -0.80 -16.84 -6.92
CA ILE A 29 -1.22 -16.59 -8.30
C ILE A 29 -1.37 -15.08 -8.45
N ALA A 30 -0.46 -14.45 -9.19
CA ALA A 30 -0.46 -13.02 -9.39
C ALA A 30 -1.21 -12.63 -10.67
N THR A 31 -1.83 -11.42 -10.67
CA THR A 31 -2.41 -10.86 -11.88
C THR A 31 -1.72 -9.55 -12.26
N ALA A 32 -1.71 -9.24 -13.57
CA ALA A 32 -1.30 -7.97 -14.13
C ALA A 32 -2.48 -7.33 -14.87
N GLY A 33 -2.53 -5.97 -14.91
CA GLY A 33 -3.69 -5.26 -15.44
C GLY A 33 -3.79 -5.29 -16.98
N HIS A 34 -2.70 -5.04 -17.70
CA HIS A 34 -2.74 -4.76 -19.14
C HIS A 34 -1.72 -5.55 -19.97
N HIS A 35 -1.01 -6.48 -19.39
CA HIS A 35 -0.06 -7.34 -20.11
C HIS A 35 -0.12 -8.75 -19.54
N GLU A 36 0.15 -9.72 -20.40
CA GLU A 36 0.27 -11.10 -19.97
C GLU A 36 1.53 -11.26 -19.11
N PRO A 37 1.41 -11.67 -17.85
CA PRO A 37 2.58 -11.98 -17.03
C PRO A 37 3.18 -13.31 -17.45
N GLU A 38 4.46 -13.55 -17.18
CA GLU A 38 5.11 -14.85 -17.41
C GLU A 38 4.38 -15.99 -16.69
N SER A 39 3.79 -15.71 -15.54
CA SER A 39 2.95 -16.64 -14.77
C SER A 39 1.77 -15.89 -14.15
N GLY A 40 0.59 -16.50 -14.15
CA GLY A 40 -0.64 -15.91 -13.62
C GLY A 40 -1.60 -15.45 -14.71
N TYR A 41 -2.28 -14.32 -14.50
CA TYR A 41 -3.35 -13.88 -15.39
C TYR A 41 -3.24 -12.39 -15.76
N CYS A 42 -3.59 -12.06 -17.00
CA CYS A 42 -3.99 -10.70 -17.35
C CYS A 42 -5.41 -10.46 -16.83
N LEU A 43 -5.58 -9.43 -15.99
CA LEU A 43 -6.85 -9.09 -15.37
C LEU A 43 -7.01 -7.57 -15.31
N PRO A 44 -7.52 -6.95 -16.39
CA PRO A 44 -7.92 -5.55 -16.38
C PRO A 44 -9.07 -5.32 -15.40
N VAL A 45 -9.04 -4.18 -14.69
CA VAL A 45 -10.08 -3.82 -13.72
C VAL A 45 -11.44 -3.55 -14.38
N GLU A 46 -11.44 -3.27 -15.67
CA GLU A 46 -12.65 -3.09 -16.51
C GLU A 46 -13.35 -4.41 -16.87
N ASN A 47 -12.78 -5.56 -16.48
CA ASN A 47 -13.31 -6.88 -16.82
C ASN A 47 -13.65 -7.71 -15.54
N PRO A 48 -14.75 -7.39 -14.85
CA PRO A 48 -15.18 -8.13 -13.67
C PRO A 48 -15.60 -9.59 -13.97
N GLU A 49 -16.05 -9.89 -15.20
CA GLU A 49 -16.39 -11.26 -15.61
C GLU A 49 -15.13 -12.15 -15.60
N ARG A 50 -14.01 -11.61 -16.10
CA ARG A 50 -12.72 -12.30 -16.05
C ARG A 50 -12.23 -12.55 -14.63
N LEU A 51 -12.51 -11.62 -13.69
CA LEU A 51 -12.25 -11.84 -12.28
C LEU A 51 -13.01 -13.07 -11.76
N LEU A 52 -14.30 -13.17 -12.05
CA LEU A 52 -15.13 -14.28 -11.58
C LEU A 52 -14.67 -15.62 -12.17
N GLU A 53 -14.32 -15.68 -13.46
CA GLU A 53 -13.74 -16.87 -14.08
C GLU A 53 -12.47 -17.35 -13.35
N ILE A 54 -11.56 -16.42 -13.02
CA ILE A 54 -10.31 -16.73 -12.31
C ILE A 54 -10.61 -17.19 -10.88
N LEU A 55 -11.50 -16.52 -10.18
CA LEU A 55 -11.90 -16.88 -8.81
C LEU A 55 -12.52 -18.28 -8.73
N GLU A 56 -13.42 -18.63 -9.64
CA GLU A 56 -14.03 -19.96 -9.69
C GLU A 56 -13.01 -21.05 -10.07
N ARG A 57 -12.14 -20.76 -11.02
CA ARG A 57 -11.10 -21.68 -11.47
C ARG A 57 -10.06 -21.97 -10.41
N GLU A 58 -9.56 -20.92 -9.76
CA GLU A 58 -8.46 -21.02 -8.80
C GLU A 58 -8.93 -21.34 -7.39
N ASN A 59 -10.15 -20.93 -7.06
CA ASN A 59 -10.76 -21.13 -5.74
C ASN A 59 -9.81 -20.76 -4.57
N PRO A 60 -9.22 -19.53 -4.57
CA PRO A 60 -8.21 -19.15 -3.58
C PRO A 60 -8.76 -19.12 -2.15
N ASP A 61 -7.91 -19.39 -1.16
CA ASP A 61 -8.24 -19.23 0.27
C ASP A 61 -8.17 -17.78 0.72
N VAL A 62 -7.31 -17.01 0.07
CA VAL A 62 -7.10 -15.58 0.32
C VAL A 62 -7.06 -14.83 -1.01
N VAL A 63 -7.77 -13.72 -1.08
CA VAL A 63 -7.62 -12.75 -2.15
C VAL A 63 -6.91 -11.52 -1.59
N VAL A 64 -5.90 -11.03 -2.31
CA VAL A 64 -5.23 -9.75 -2.01
C VAL A 64 -5.55 -8.79 -3.14
N SER A 65 -6.08 -7.60 -2.84
CA SER A 65 -6.31 -6.55 -3.83
C SER A 65 -5.39 -5.36 -3.56
N SER A 66 -4.45 -5.11 -4.49
CA SER A 66 -3.47 -4.01 -4.44
C SER A 66 -3.47 -3.16 -5.72
N ILE A 67 -4.64 -3.00 -6.34
CA ILE A 67 -4.80 -2.28 -7.59
C ILE A 67 -4.92 -0.77 -7.43
N ARG A 68 -4.52 -0.06 -8.49
CA ARG A 68 -4.64 1.40 -8.66
C ARG A 68 -5.25 1.70 -10.04
N GLY A 69 -5.70 2.93 -10.26
CA GLY A 69 -6.18 3.39 -11.57
C GLY A 69 -7.65 3.79 -11.55
N ASN A 70 -8.39 3.50 -12.60
CA ASN A 70 -9.78 3.90 -12.81
C ASN A 70 -10.70 3.57 -11.63
N PHE A 71 -11.09 4.58 -10.82
CA PHE A 71 -11.90 4.38 -9.61
C PHE A 71 -13.29 3.82 -9.94
N GLN A 72 -13.91 4.31 -11.01
CA GLN A 72 -15.26 3.86 -11.39
C GLN A 72 -15.28 2.37 -11.75
N ALA A 73 -14.30 1.92 -12.55
CA ALA A 73 -14.18 0.51 -12.89
C ALA A 73 -13.86 -0.34 -11.64
N GLN A 74 -13.02 0.16 -10.75
CA GLN A 74 -12.67 -0.54 -9.50
C GLN A 74 -13.86 -0.73 -8.56
N ILE A 75 -14.83 0.21 -8.52
CA ILE A 75 -16.04 0.04 -7.69
C ILE A 75 -16.81 -1.20 -8.11
N LEU A 76 -17.08 -1.35 -9.40
CA LEU A 76 -17.79 -2.52 -9.94
C LEU A 76 -16.99 -3.81 -9.74
N PHE A 77 -15.71 -3.76 -10.05
CA PHE A 77 -14.80 -4.90 -9.87
C PHE A 77 -14.76 -5.39 -8.42
N HIS A 78 -14.65 -4.47 -7.46
CA HIS A 78 -14.66 -4.81 -6.03
C HIS A 78 -16.04 -5.25 -5.52
N ALA A 79 -17.12 -4.75 -6.11
CA ALA A 79 -18.47 -5.23 -5.77
C ALA A 79 -18.66 -6.70 -6.16
N GLU A 80 -18.20 -7.10 -7.36
CA GLU A 80 -18.23 -8.51 -7.78
C GLU A 80 -17.33 -9.38 -6.89
N LEU A 81 -16.13 -8.88 -6.53
CA LEU A 81 -15.25 -9.57 -5.58
C LEU A 81 -15.92 -9.77 -4.21
N ALA A 82 -16.56 -8.73 -3.68
CA ALA A 82 -17.27 -8.80 -2.40
C ALA A 82 -18.43 -9.81 -2.47
N HIS A 83 -19.20 -9.77 -3.56
CA HIS A 83 -20.29 -10.71 -3.79
C HIS A 83 -19.79 -12.17 -3.82
N TRP A 84 -18.71 -12.43 -4.58
CA TRP A 84 -18.13 -13.77 -4.67
C TRP A 84 -17.61 -14.29 -3.31
N LEU A 85 -17.04 -13.43 -2.48
CA LEU A 85 -16.51 -13.80 -1.16
C LEU A 85 -17.59 -14.02 -0.10
N THR A 86 -18.76 -13.37 -0.25
CA THR A 86 -19.84 -13.41 0.74
C THR A 86 -20.30 -14.85 0.98
N GLY A 87 -20.36 -15.25 2.27
CA GLY A 87 -20.82 -16.58 2.69
C GLY A 87 -19.80 -17.71 2.45
N LYS A 88 -18.60 -17.42 1.95
CA LYS A 88 -17.51 -18.40 1.78
C LYS A 88 -16.51 -18.25 2.93
N ASP A 89 -15.87 -19.33 3.36
CA ASP A 89 -14.78 -19.28 4.37
C ASP A 89 -13.45 -18.88 3.69
N LYS A 90 -13.39 -17.64 3.24
CA LYS A 90 -12.25 -17.07 2.52
C LYS A 90 -11.94 -15.68 3.06
N ARG A 91 -10.72 -15.19 2.81
CA ARG A 91 -10.25 -13.90 3.34
C ARG A 91 -9.96 -12.90 2.22
N LEU A 92 -10.22 -11.63 2.50
CA LEU A 92 -9.76 -10.52 1.67
C LEU A 92 -8.74 -9.68 2.43
N LEU A 93 -7.55 -9.49 1.86
CA LEU A 93 -6.63 -8.43 2.23
C LEU A 93 -6.76 -7.31 1.21
N TYR A 94 -7.34 -6.20 1.63
CA TYR A 94 -7.53 -5.01 0.81
C TYR A 94 -6.48 -3.95 1.13
N VAL A 95 -5.70 -3.55 0.13
CA VAL A 95 -4.73 -2.45 0.28
C VAL A 95 -5.43 -1.13 0.01
N SER A 96 -5.70 -0.42 1.10
CA SER A 96 -6.27 0.92 1.12
C SER A 96 -5.15 1.99 1.10
N THR A 97 -5.28 3.07 1.87
CA THR A 97 -4.36 4.21 1.87
C THR A 97 -4.51 5.08 3.12
N ALA A 98 -3.47 5.82 3.49
CA ALA A 98 -3.54 6.90 4.46
C ALA A 98 -4.48 8.05 4.03
N ASN A 99 -4.74 8.21 2.72
CA ASN A 99 -5.61 9.28 2.21
C ASN A 99 -7.08 9.15 2.65
N VAL A 100 -7.48 8.06 3.29
CA VAL A 100 -8.81 8.00 3.93
C VAL A 100 -8.97 9.01 5.08
N PHE A 101 -7.89 9.70 5.46
CA PHE A 101 -7.86 10.75 6.50
C PHE A 101 -7.49 12.14 5.97
N ASP A 102 -7.40 12.37 4.68
CA ASP A 102 -6.86 13.60 4.10
C ASP A 102 -7.76 14.84 4.25
N GLY A 103 -8.98 14.69 4.76
CA GLY A 103 -9.86 15.81 5.14
C GLY A 103 -9.64 16.34 6.57
N ASP A 104 -8.82 15.67 7.40
CA ASP A 104 -8.44 16.18 8.71
C ASP A 104 -6.98 15.84 9.02
N LEU A 105 -6.11 16.80 8.76
CA LEU A 105 -4.66 16.72 8.91
C LEU A 105 -4.15 17.37 10.21
N SER A 106 -4.99 17.53 11.22
CA SER A 106 -4.65 18.21 12.48
C SER A 106 -3.67 17.43 13.36
N ARG A 107 -3.63 16.10 13.22
CA ARG A 107 -2.75 15.17 13.96
C ARG A 107 -2.53 13.86 13.19
N PRO A 108 -1.53 13.08 13.57
CA PRO A 108 -1.42 11.70 13.08
C PRO A 108 -2.66 10.87 13.46
N ARG A 109 -3.03 9.90 12.61
CA ARG A 109 -4.19 9.01 12.79
C ARG A 109 -3.77 7.60 13.15
N THR A 110 -4.59 6.93 13.94
CA THR A 110 -4.45 5.52 14.32
C THR A 110 -5.59 4.68 13.75
N GLU A 111 -5.53 3.36 13.90
CA GLU A 111 -6.58 2.45 13.43
C GLU A 111 -7.94 2.68 14.09
N GLU A 112 -7.96 3.32 15.27
CA GLU A 112 -9.19 3.64 16.01
C GLU A 112 -9.92 4.87 15.46
N ASP A 113 -9.23 5.69 14.63
CA ASP A 113 -9.82 6.87 14.04
C ASP A 113 -10.78 6.55 12.89
N SER A 114 -11.89 7.25 12.84
CA SER A 114 -12.83 7.15 11.73
C SER A 114 -12.29 7.87 10.49
N PRO A 115 -12.36 7.26 9.30
CA PRO A 115 -11.98 7.90 8.04
C PRO A 115 -12.72 9.22 7.80
N SER A 116 -11.98 10.23 7.35
CA SER A 116 -12.46 11.57 7.01
C SER A 116 -11.80 12.08 5.73
N PRO A 117 -12.03 11.42 4.57
CA PRO A 117 -11.40 11.80 3.32
C PRO A 117 -12.05 13.04 2.71
N GLU A 118 -11.23 13.83 1.98
CA GLU A 118 -11.66 14.96 1.16
C GLU A 118 -11.34 14.75 -0.32
N SER A 119 -10.21 14.10 -0.64
CA SER A 119 -9.86 13.80 -2.03
C SER A 119 -10.72 12.70 -2.62
N ASP A 120 -10.95 12.75 -3.95
CA ASP A 120 -11.66 11.69 -4.69
C ASP A 120 -11.03 10.31 -4.46
N TYR A 121 -9.71 10.26 -4.35
CA TYR A 121 -8.99 9.01 -4.07
C TYR A 121 -9.26 8.49 -2.66
N GLY A 122 -9.20 9.35 -1.66
CA GLY A 122 -9.51 9.00 -0.27
C GLY A 122 -10.96 8.55 -0.11
N ILE A 123 -11.91 9.29 -0.71
CA ILE A 123 -13.34 8.96 -0.72
C ILE A 123 -13.56 7.58 -1.35
N PHE A 124 -13.02 7.35 -2.55
CA PHE A 124 -13.11 6.06 -3.24
C PHE A 124 -12.59 4.91 -2.36
N LYS A 125 -11.42 5.07 -1.74
CA LYS A 125 -10.83 4.02 -0.89
C LYS A 125 -11.66 3.76 0.37
N ARG A 126 -12.15 4.80 1.05
CA ARG A 126 -13.07 4.69 2.19
C ARG A 126 -14.37 3.97 1.80
N ASP A 127 -14.92 4.26 0.62
CA ASP A 127 -16.16 3.63 0.14
C ASP A 127 -15.97 2.13 -0.13
N CYS A 128 -14.83 1.74 -0.70
CA CYS A 128 -14.44 0.34 -0.83
C CYS A 128 -14.28 -0.35 0.54
N GLU A 129 -13.59 0.29 1.51
CA GLU A 129 -13.49 -0.24 2.88
C GLU A 129 -14.87 -0.47 3.51
N THR A 130 -15.77 0.50 3.35
CA THR A 130 -17.15 0.42 3.87
C THR A 130 -17.94 -0.71 3.22
N MET A 131 -17.86 -0.84 1.91
CA MET A 131 -18.51 -1.90 1.14
C MET A 131 -18.04 -3.28 1.57
N PHE A 132 -16.71 -3.49 1.61
CA PHE A 132 -16.15 -4.76 2.06
C PHE A 132 -16.46 -5.05 3.53
N GLY A 133 -16.42 -4.03 4.41
CA GLY A 133 -16.76 -4.19 5.83
C GLY A 133 -18.18 -4.69 6.04
N LYS A 134 -19.14 -4.15 5.28
CA LYS A 134 -20.55 -4.58 5.32
C LYS A 134 -20.77 -6.01 4.81
N SER A 135 -20.02 -6.38 3.75
CA SER A 135 -20.23 -7.68 3.08
C SER A 135 -19.46 -8.83 3.73
N LEU A 136 -18.27 -8.57 4.27
CA LEU A 136 -17.31 -9.61 4.66
C LEU A 136 -17.05 -9.69 6.16
N GLY A 137 -17.33 -8.62 6.93
CA GLY A 137 -17.13 -8.62 8.38
C GLY A 137 -15.74 -9.13 8.78
N ASN A 138 -15.71 -10.22 9.55
CA ASN A 138 -14.46 -10.82 10.06
C ASN A 138 -13.56 -11.49 8.98
N GLN A 139 -13.95 -11.54 7.72
CA GLN A 139 -13.12 -12.05 6.63
C GLN A 139 -12.18 -10.98 6.07
N LEU A 140 -12.40 -9.72 6.45
CA LEU A 140 -11.71 -8.56 5.90
C LEU A 140 -10.45 -8.19 6.69
N ILE A 141 -9.38 -7.92 5.95
CA ILE A 141 -8.13 -7.32 6.41
C ILE A 141 -7.92 -6.07 5.56
N ILE A 142 -7.73 -4.93 6.20
CA ILE A 142 -7.47 -3.65 5.51
C ILE A 142 -6.08 -3.19 5.88
N PHE A 143 -5.24 -2.95 4.88
CA PHE A 143 -3.97 -2.27 5.06
C PHE A 143 -4.11 -0.82 4.61
N ARG A 144 -3.76 0.11 5.47
CA ARG A 144 -3.65 1.54 5.16
C ARG A 144 -2.17 1.95 5.17
N PRO A 145 -1.44 1.73 4.08
CA PRO A 145 -0.06 2.20 4.00
C PRO A 145 -0.03 3.73 3.92
N SER A 146 1.01 4.30 4.49
CA SER A 146 1.41 5.68 4.28
C SER A 146 2.10 5.84 2.91
N THR A 147 2.94 6.85 2.73
CA THR A 147 3.70 7.06 1.51
C THR A 147 4.69 5.91 1.31
N VAL A 148 4.46 5.08 0.29
CA VAL A 148 5.28 3.88 0.04
C VAL A 148 6.58 4.25 -0.70
N TRP A 149 7.70 3.80 -0.14
CA TRP A 149 9.04 3.98 -0.68
C TRP A 149 9.73 2.63 -0.94
N ASP A 150 10.57 2.64 -1.97
CA ASP A 150 11.45 1.53 -2.35
C ASP A 150 12.64 2.11 -3.10
N PHE A 151 13.74 1.36 -3.21
CA PHE A 151 14.96 1.78 -3.92
C PHE A 151 14.70 2.26 -5.36
N ASP A 152 13.73 1.66 -6.05
CA ASP A 152 13.38 1.99 -7.43
C ASP A 152 11.88 2.36 -7.58
N CYS A 153 11.29 2.99 -6.58
CA CYS A 153 9.91 3.49 -6.69
C CYS A 153 9.84 4.75 -7.59
N PRO A 154 8.64 5.10 -8.10
CA PRO A 154 8.47 6.27 -8.98
C PRO A 154 9.02 7.57 -8.39
N ARG A 155 8.91 7.78 -7.07
CA ARG A 155 9.44 8.99 -6.40
C ARG A 155 10.95 9.06 -6.45
N VAL A 156 11.63 7.95 -6.16
CA VAL A 156 13.09 7.88 -6.24
C VAL A 156 13.57 8.06 -7.67
N ARG A 157 12.90 7.48 -8.67
CA ARG A 157 13.20 7.70 -10.08
C ARG A 157 13.06 9.17 -10.47
N GLN A 158 12.02 9.85 -10.00
CA GLN A 158 11.79 11.26 -10.27
C GLN A 158 12.88 12.14 -9.65
N LEU A 159 13.32 11.88 -8.41
CA LEU A 159 14.47 12.56 -7.81
C LEU A 159 15.73 12.40 -8.67
N LYS A 160 16.03 11.18 -9.15
CA LYS A 160 17.15 10.89 -10.04
C LYS A 160 17.05 11.66 -11.37
N ILE A 161 15.87 11.65 -12.00
CA ILE A 161 15.62 12.35 -13.27
C ILE A 161 15.85 13.86 -13.11
N HIS A 162 15.21 14.50 -12.13
CA HIS A 162 15.34 15.94 -11.90
C HIS A 162 16.75 16.33 -11.46
N SER A 163 17.45 15.47 -10.73
CA SER A 163 18.88 15.64 -10.41
C SER A 163 19.76 15.71 -11.67
N CYS A 164 19.47 14.89 -12.69
CA CYS A 164 20.25 14.82 -13.92
C CYS A 164 19.83 15.87 -14.95
N SER A 165 18.53 16.13 -15.11
CA SER A 165 18.00 17.07 -16.10
C SER A 165 18.18 18.54 -15.71
N GLY A 166 18.32 18.82 -14.40
CA GLY A 166 18.33 20.19 -13.86
C GLY A 166 16.95 20.83 -13.79
N GLU A 167 15.88 20.08 -14.04
CA GLU A 167 14.50 20.50 -13.83
C GLU A 167 14.21 20.74 -12.35
N LEU A 168 13.24 21.65 -12.06
CA LEU A 168 12.80 21.90 -10.70
C LEU A 168 12.06 20.69 -10.15
N HIS A 169 12.41 20.30 -8.93
CA HIS A 169 11.69 19.29 -8.18
C HIS A 169 10.75 19.98 -7.19
N HIS A 170 9.45 19.97 -7.50
CA HIS A 170 8.43 20.55 -6.63
C HIS A 170 8.19 19.65 -5.41
N THR A 171 8.27 20.23 -4.24
CA THR A 171 8.08 19.53 -2.96
C THR A 171 7.40 20.42 -1.93
N HIS A 172 7.08 19.87 -0.75
CA HIS A 172 6.36 20.56 0.30
C HIS A 172 7.08 20.43 1.63
N SER A 173 7.28 21.54 2.34
CA SER A 173 7.67 21.56 3.75
C SER A 173 6.45 21.83 4.64
N GLY A 174 6.55 21.48 5.94
CA GLY A 174 5.44 21.59 6.88
C GLY A 174 4.36 20.51 6.70
N ILE A 175 4.59 19.49 5.89
CA ILE A 175 3.75 18.29 5.81
C ILE A 175 4.48 17.15 6.53
N MET A 176 4.02 16.84 7.73
CA MET A 176 4.55 15.73 8.53
C MET A 176 3.96 14.42 8.04
N VAL A 177 4.81 13.52 7.56
CA VAL A 177 4.43 12.20 7.06
C VAL A 177 5.11 11.11 7.89
N ASN A 178 4.47 9.96 8.01
CA ASN A 178 5.22 8.72 8.23
C ASN A 178 5.42 8.02 6.87
N VAL A 179 6.35 7.09 6.80
CA VAL A 179 6.73 6.46 5.54
C VAL A 179 6.58 4.95 5.63
N THR A 180 6.33 4.31 4.51
CA THR A 180 6.19 2.85 4.42
C THR A 180 7.28 2.30 3.51
N TYR A 181 8.06 1.34 3.99
CA TYR A 181 8.95 0.57 3.13
C TYR A 181 8.16 -0.53 2.40
N ALA A 182 8.30 -0.64 1.09
CA ALA A 182 7.50 -1.59 0.31
C ALA A 182 7.60 -3.03 0.83
N LYS A 183 8.80 -3.49 1.19
CA LYS A 183 9.04 -4.82 1.76
C LYS A 183 8.33 -5.01 3.11
N GLN A 184 8.19 -3.97 3.93
CA GLN A 184 7.45 -4.01 5.20
C GLN A 184 6.00 -4.42 4.97
N ILE A 185 5.34 -3.91 3.91
CA ILE A 185 3.95 -4.30 3.57
C ILE A 185 3.86 -5.82 3.35
N GLY A 186 4.81 -6.38 2.60
CA GLY A 186 4.86 -7.82 2.37
C GLY A 186 5.07 -8.61 3.65
N THR A 187 6.00 -8.19 4.50
CA THR A 187 6.29 -8.85 5.78
C THR A 187 5.09 -8.80 6.72
N CYS A 188 4.43 -7.64 6.82
CA CYS A 188 3.19 -7.49 7.59
C CYS A 188 2.05 -8.36 7.02
N ALA A 189 1.89 -8.42 5.69
CA ALA A 189 0.89 -9.27 5.06
C ALA A 189 1.10 -10.75 5.41
N LYS A 190 2.34 -11.23 5.32
CA LYS A 190 2.70 -12.59 5.72
C LYS A 190 2.36 -12.85 7.19
N TYR A 191 2.77 -11.95 8.10
CA TYR A 191 2.51 -12.10 9.52
C TYR A 191 1.01 -12.14 9.83
N VAL A 192 0.24 -11.18 9.31
CA VAL A 192 -1.21 -11.07 9.52
C VAL A 192 -1.94 -12.31 9.00
N LEU A 193 -1.57 -12.81 7.83
CA LEU A 193 -2.17 -14.02 7.25
C LEU A 193 -1.81 -15.28 8.03
N ASN A 194 -0.55 -15.45 8.45
CA ASN A 194 -0.08 -16.63 9.19
C ASN A 194 -0.66 -16.70 10.61
N ASN A 195 -0.86 -15.55 11.25
CA ASN A 195 -1.43 -15.47 12.60
C ASN A 195 -2.96 -15.27 12.59
N ASN A 196 -3.60 -15.38 11.43
CA ASN A 196 -5.05 -15.28 11.30
C ASN A 196 -5.64 -13.97 11.85
N LEU A 197 -4.88 -12.87 11.82
CA LEU A 197 -5.32 -11.56 12.28
C LEU A 197 -6.34 -10.92 11.32
N ARG A 198 -7.15 -9.99 11.83
CA ARG A 198 -8.27 -9.37 11.12
C ARG A 198 -8.36 -7.88 11.44
N GLY A 199 -9.14 -7.19 10.62
CA GLY A 199 -9.46 -5.77 10.81
C GLY A 199 -8.49 -4.85 10.09
N ILE A 200 -8.29 -3.66 10.65
CA ILE A 200 -7.53 -2.58 10.02
C ILE A 200 -6.12 -2.54 10.59
N PHE A 201 -5.14 -2.31 9.71
CA PHE A 201 -3.73 -2.17 10.05
C PHE A 201 -3.17 -0.94 9.34
N HIS A 202 -2.62 -0.02 10.10
CA HIS A 202 -1.78 1.03 9.56
C HIS A 202 -0.39 0.47 9.29
N ILE A 203 0.16 0.74 8.10
CA ILE A 203 1.48 0.25 7.71
C ILE A 203 2.37 1.44 7.41
N GLY A 204 3.31 1.71 8.28
CA GLY A 204 4.24 2.83 8.16
C GLY A 204 5.20 2.89 9.35
N THR A 205 6.02 3.93 9.37
CA THR A 205 6.93 4.16 10.51
C THR A 205 6.18 4.65 11.74
N MET A 206 6.75 4.37 12.92
CA MET A 206 6.20 4.76 14.22
C MET A 206 6.39 6.26 14.53
N ASP A 207 7.29 6.89 13.81
CA ASP A 207 7.64 8.30 13.88
C ASP A 207 7.27 9.04 12.60
N THR A 208 7.31 10.36 12.64
CA THR A 208 7.03 11.23 11.51
C THR A 208 8.23 12.09 11.15
N VAL A 209 8.28 12.49 9.90
CA VAL A 209 9.29 13.37 9.35
C VAL A 209 8.64 14.40 8.43
N ASP A 210 9.20 15.59 8.32
CA ASP A 210 8.81 16.56 7.30
C ASP A 210 9.09 16.00 5.91
N TYR A 211 8.13 16.10 4.98
CA TYR A 211 8.21 15.45 3.68
C TYR A 211 9.44 15.91 2.86
N PHE A 212 9.71 17.23 2.82
CA PHE A 212 10.90 17.76 2.15
C PHE A 212 12.20 17.29 2.81
N THR A 213 12.22 17.26 4.13
CA THR A 213 13.36 16.73 4.87
C THR A 213 13.62 15.26 4.53
N PHE A 214 12.57 14.45 4.42
CA PHE A 214 12.70 13.06 4.05
C PHE A 214 13.24 12.89 2.62
N GLU A 215 12.79 13.69 1.66
CA GLU A 215 13.36 13.65 0.29
C GLU A 215 14.85 13.98 0.25
N LYS A 216 15.32 14.92 1.09
CA LYS A 216 16.77 15.17 1.25
C LYS A 216 17.50 13.97 1.84
N MET A 217 16.95 13.36 2.89
CA MET A 217 17.51 12.15 3.49
C MET A 217 17.57 10.98 2.48
N ILE A 218 16.58 10.83 1.61
CA ILE A 218 16.60 9.86 0.50
C ILE A 218 17.74 10.15 -0.47
N CYS A 219 17.94 11.43 -0.86
CA CYS A 219 19.04 11.79 -1.73
C CYS A 219 20.41 11.43 -1.12
N GLU A 220 20.62 11.72 0.16
CA GLU A 220 21.85 11.37 0.90
C GLU A 220 22.02 9.84 1.00
N THR A 221 20.96 9.12 1.40
CA THR A 221 20.98 7.66 1.60
C THR A 221 21.31 6.90 0.31
N LEU A 222 20.78 7.38 -0.82
CA LEU A 222 20.92 6.70 -2.11
C LEU A 222 22.03 7.30 -3.00
N ASP A 223 22.84 8.25 -2.49
CA ASP A 223 23.88 8.99 -3.23
C ASP A 223 23.32 9.65 -4.51
N ILE A 224 22.11 10.21 -4.41
CA ILE A 224 21.52 11.01 -5.46
C ILE A 224 21.94 12.46 -5.23
N LYS A 225 22.58 13.11 -6.22
CA LYS A 225 22.82 14.54 -6.15
C LYS A 225 21.48 15.26 -5.98
N PRO A 226 21.28 16.08 -4.93
CA PRO A 226 20.01 16.76 -4.72
C PRO A 226 19.59 17.58 -5.96
N PRO A 227 18.34 17.42 -6.46
CA PRO A 227 17.83 18.26 -7.52
C PRO A 227 17.66 19.71 -7.04
N LYS A 228 17.35 20.64 -7.95
CA LYS A 228 16.91 21.98 -7.57
C LYS A 228 15.51 21.91 -7.01
N PHE A 229 15.37 21.98 -5.69
CA PHE A 229 14.06 21.94 -5.04
C PHE A 229 13.35 23.29 -5.16
N GLU A 230 12.08 23.25 -5.53
CA GLU A 230 11.11 24.32 -5.34
C GLU A 230 10.15 23.91 -4.22
N VAL A 231 10.29 24.54 -3.06
CA VAL A 231 9.60 24.14 -1.84
C VAL A 231 8.38 25.02 -1.62
N LYS A 232 7.20 24.42 -1.57
CA LYS A 232 5.98 25.08 -1.11
C LYS A 232 5.83 24.84 0.39
N GLU A 233 5.82 25.93 1.17
CA GLU A 233 5.68 25.87 2.62
C GLU A 233 4.21 25.75 3.04
N THR A 234 3.93 24.87 4.00
CA THR A 234 2.64 24.70 4.68
C THR A 234 2.80 25.12 6.14
N SER A 235 2.08 26.19 6.54
CA SER A 235 2.12 26.70 7.92
C SER A 235 0.71 27.06 8.39
N PRO A 236 0.25 26.59 9.58
CA PRO A 236 0.98 25.68 10.48
C PRO A 236 1.21 24.31 9.85
N ALA A 237 2.16 23.54 10.40
CA ALA A 237 2.43 22.18 9.93
C ALA A 237 1.19 21.28 10.07
N VAL A 238 1.02 20.38 9.09
CA VAL A 238 -0.09 19.42 9.04
C VAL A 238 0.45 17.98 9.02
N PHE A 239 -0.40 17.01 9.38
CA PHE A 239 -0.02 15.60 9.51
C PHE A 239 -0.73 14.73 8.48
N GLN A 240 -0.02 14.28 7.47
CA GLN A 240 -0.47 13.25 6.55
C GLN A 240 0.17 11.90 6.96
N ALA A 241 -0.18 11.44 8.16
CA ALA A 241 0.46 10.30 8.81
C ALA A 241 -0.57 9.35 9.43
N VAL A 242 -0.33 8.05 9.26
CA VAL A 242 -1.10 6.95 9.84
C VAL A 242 -0.18 6.09 10.69
N ILE A 243 -0.18 6.32 12.00
CA ILE A 243 0.72 5.64 12.93
C ILE A 243 0.12 4.28 13.32
N PRO A 244 0.88 3.17 13.18
CA PRO A 244 0.48 1.88 13.70
C PRO A 244 0.30 1.94 15.22
N ALA A 245 -0.85 1.51 15.73
CA ALA A 245 -1.16 1.52 17.16
C ALA A 245 -1.64 0.17 17.68
N ARG A 246 -1.69 -0.85 16.82
CA ARG A 246 -2.06 -2.21 17.20
C ARG A 246 -0.95 -2.88 17.98
N ASN A 247 -1.32 -3.54 19.09
CA ASN A 247 -0.39 -4.26 19.98
C ASN A 247 -0.22 -5.75 19.62
N ASP A 248 -0.94 -6.24 18.60
CA ASP A 248 -0.82 -7.61 18.08
C ASP A 248 0.15 -7.73 16.89
N ILE A 249 0.81 -6.63 16.52
CA ILE A 249 1.93 -6.60 15.59
C ILE A 249 3.22 -6.48 16.39
N PRO A 250 4.16 -7.43 16.26
CA PRO A 250 5.42 -7.39 17.02
C PRO A 250 6.33 -6.23 16.60
N ASP A 251 7.14 -5.76 17.55
CA ASP A 251 8.00 -4.57 17.37
C ASP A 251 9.01 -4.72 16.24
N ASP A 252 9.47 -5.93 15.95
CA ASP A 252 10.41 -6.20 14.84
C ASP A 252 9.80 -6.06 13.44
N LEU A 253 8.47 -5.96 13.36
CA LEU A 253 7.75 -5.62 12.12
C LEU A 253 7.41 -4.13 12.03
N GLN A 254 7.59 -3.38 13.08
CA GLN A 254 7.45 -1.93 13.12
C GLN A 254 8.78 -1.28 12.76
N MET A 255 8.73 -0.15 12.07
CA MET A 255 9.95 0.54 11.62
C MET A 255 9.90 2.00 12.04
N THR A 256 11.10 2.58 12.23
CA THR A 256 11.29 4.04 12.28
C THR A 256 11.72 4.57 10.91
N VAL A 257 11.67 5.88 10.72
CA VAL A 257 12.17 6.56 9.51
C VAL A 257 13.63 6.18 9.25
N GLU A 258 14.47 6.15 10.30
CA GLU A 258 15.88 5.77 10.21
C GLU A 258 16.06 4.33 9.71
N GLN A 259 15.27 3.40 10.24
CA GLN A 259 15.30 1.99 9.80
C GLN A 259 14.86 1.81 8.36
N VAL A 260 13.90 2.62 7.87
CA VAL A 260 13.52 2.62 6.45
C VAL A 260 14.67 3.10 5.58
N LEU A 261 15.37 4.19 5.96
CA LEU A 261 16.52 4.69 5.22
C LEU A 261 17.65 3.66 5.17
N GLU A 262 17.95 3.01 6.29
CA GLU A 262 18.96 1.95 6.34
C GLU A 262 18.59 0.75 5.45
N ALA A 263 17.31 0.34 5.45
CA ALA A 263 16.83 -0.73 4.58
C ALA A 263 16.96 -0.38 3.09
N LEU A 264 16.68 0.89 2.70
CA LEU A 264 16.85 1.37 1.33
C LEU A 264 18.33 1.40 0.92
N LYS A 265 19.22 1.77 1.84
CA LYS A 265 20.67 1.76 1.62
C LYS A 265 21.20 0.35 1.37
N GLN A 266 20.76 -0.62 2.16
CA GLN A 266 21.13 -2.03 1.98
C GLN A 266 20.62 -2.59 0.65
N GLN A 267 19.40 -2.24 0.25
CA GLN A 267 18.82 -2.68 -1.03
C GLN A 267 19.60 -2.15 -2.26
N LYS A 268 20.24 -0.98 -2.13
CA LYS A 268 21.10 -0.42 -3.19
C LYS A 268 22.35 -1.25 -3.44
N GLN A 269 22.85 -1.97 -2.42
CA GLN A 269 24.10 -2.71 -2.48
C GLN A 269 23.96 -4.11 -3.08
N HIS A 270 22.73 -4.58 -3.29
CA HIS A 270 22.37 -5.88 -3.85
C HIS A 270 21.69 -5.73 -5.21
#